data_28d5885cd8c7ec39c200200f6045be20
#
_entry.id   28d5885cd8c7ec39c200200f6045be20
#
_cell.length_a   1.000
_cell.length_b   1.000
_cell.length_c   1.000
_cell.angle_alpha   90.00
_cell.angle_beta   90.00
_cell.angle_gamma   90.00
#
_symmetry.space_group_name_H-M   'P 1'
#
loop_
_entity.id
_entity.type
_entity.pdbx_description
1 polymer ?
#
loop_
_entity_poly.entity_id
_entity_poly.type
_entity_poly.pdbx_seq_one_letter_code
_entity_poly.pdbx_strand_id
1 'polypeptide(L)'
;MRSWTLLLLPLLLTACPKTAAVATAGAVAAPGAEVLTVSTTPDGLTEQKVDLDRDGKPEITNYFRERTDAPRLLLRKDTDLNRDGRIDVRAEFDDGGQRVKEQLDGDFDGRADWVDHYIAGKRTVSEVDTDFNGTFDLFKYYESGVVRRKERDSDGDGRIDAWEYLNEAGAVVKTGKDVDGDGKMDVREQ
;
A
#
# COMPACT_ATOMS: atom_id res chain seq x y z
N MET A 1 20.47 71.12 5.22
CA MET A 1 19.29 70.32 5.49
C MET A 1 19.04 69.42 4.28
N ARG A 2 19.43 68.17 4.38
CA ARG A 2 19.24 67.17 3.28
C ARG A 2 18.15 66.20 3.71
N SER A 3 17.00 66.28 3.02
CA SER A 3 15.84 65.40 3.19
C SER A 3 16.14 64.04 2.57
N TRP A 4 15.99 62.95 3.34
CA TRP A 4 16.07 61.58 2.86
C TRP A 4 14.65 61.05 2.72
N THR A 5 14.26 60.83 1.49
CA THR A 5 12.97 60.21 1.16
C THR A 5 13.20 58.68 1.18
N LEU A 6 12.58 57.97 2.15
CA LEU A 6 12.51 56.50 2.18
C LEU A 6 11.50 56.03 1.12
N LEU A 7 12.02 55.30 0.14
CA LEU A 7 11.20 54.54 -0.80
C LEU A 7 10.77 53.22 -0.15
N LEU A 8 9.54 53.06 0.24
CA LEU A 8 8.93 51.80 0.64
C LEU A 8 8.58 50.98 -0.62
N LEU A 9 9.27 49.89 -0.83
CA LEU A 9 8.98 48.92 -1.88
C LEU A 9 7.91 47.93 -1.35
N PRO A 10 6.77 47.74 -2.00
CA PRO A 10 5.79 46.75 -1.55
C PRO A 10 6.27 45.35 -1.90
N LEU A 11 6.40 44.50 -0.86
CA LEU A 11 6.67 43.09 -0.96
C LEU A 11 5.41 42.37 -1.52
N LEU A 12 5.41 42.05 -2.80
CA LEU A 12 4.39 41.21 -3.43
C LEU A 12 4.61 39.77 -2.94
N LEU A 13 3.79 39.34 -1.99
CA LEU A 13 3.62 37.91 -1.67
C LEU A 13 2.86 37.25 -2.84
N THR A 14 3.60 36.60 -3.72
CA THR A 14 3.00 35.66 -4.67
C THR A 14 2.62 34.38 -3.92
N ALA A 15 1.32 34.24 -3.60
CA ALA A 15 0.76 32.98 -3.16
C ALA A 15 0.88 31.95 -4.30
N CYS A 16 1.73 30.94 -4.10
CA CYS A 16 1.71 29.74 -4.94
C CYS A 16 0.35 29.04 -4.78
N PRO A 17 -0.39 28.81 -5.86
CA PRO A 17 -1.54 27.94 -5.78
C PRO A 17 -1.01 26.49 -5.59
N LYS A 18 -1.34 25.85 -4.46
CA LYS A 18 -1.26 24.39 -4.30
C LYS A 18 -2.32 23.76 -5.21
N THR A 19 -2.02 23.63 -6.46
CA THR A 19 -2.71 22.67 -7.31
C THR A 19 -2.26 21.28 -6.88
N ALA A 20 -3.10 20.61 -6.11
CA ALA A 20 -3.01 19.17 -5.96
C ALA A 20 -3.20 18.57 -7.37
N ALA A 21 -2.11 18.15 -8.00
CA ALA A 21 -2.17 17.33 -9.18
C ALA A 21 -2.79 16.00 -8.75
N VAL A 22 -4.07 15.81 -9.09
CA VAL A 22 -4.66 14.48 -9.16
C VAL A 22 -3.84 13.74 -10.21
N ALA A 23 -2.99 12.83 -9.75
CA ALA A 23 -2.27 11.92 -10.63
C ALA A 23 -3.32 11.07 -11.35
N THR A 24 -3.66 11.46 -12.57
CA THR A 24 -4.32 10.58 -13.52
C THR A 24 -3.39 9.37 -13.68
N ALA A 25 -3.84 8.21 -13.21
CA ALA A 25 -3.13 6.94 -13.35
C ALA A 25 -3.17 6.48 -14.82
N GLY A 26 -2.49 7.21 -15.68
CA GLY A 26 -1.93 6.68 -16.90
C GLY A 26 -0.58 6.09 -16.50
N ALA A 27 -0.43 4.77 -16.53
CA ALA A 27 0.85 4.13 -16.32
C ALA A 27 1.84 4.70 -17.34
N VAL A 28 2.65 5.68 -16.91
CA VAL A 28 3.81 6.14 -17.68
C VAL A 28 4.83 5.02 -17.53
N ALA A 29 5.03 4.27 -18.62
CA ALA A 29 6.12 3.30 -18.68
C ALA A 29 7.44 4.03 -18.34
N ALA A 30 8.26 3.43 -17.49
CA ALA A 30 9.59 3.94 -17.20
C ALA A 30 10.38 4.07 -18.53
N PRO A 31 11.32 5.04 -18.65
CA PRO A 31 12.15 5.15 -19.83
C PRO A 31 12.90 3.83 -20.07
N GLY A 32 12.57 3.12 -21.14
CA GLY A 32 13.14 1.82 -21.46
C GLY A 32 12.19 0.63 -21.38
N ALA A 33 11.05 0.76 -20.69
CA ALA A 33 10.05 -0.30 -20.61
C ALA A 33 9.38 -0.58 -21.98
N GLU A 34 9.11 -1.84 -22.26
CA GLU A 34 8.43 -2.31 -23.48
C GLU A 34 7.12 -3.02 -23.12
N VAL A 35 6.06 -2.76 -23.90
CA VAL A 35 4.82 -3.53 -23.80
C VAL A 35 4.96 -4.77 -24.67
N LEU A 36 5.07 -5.95 -24.07
CA LEU A 36 5.22 -7.21 -24.78
C LEU A 36 3.90 -7.68 -25.39
N THR A 37 2.82 -7.63 -24.60
CA THR A 37 1.50 -8.12 -25.03
C THR A 37 0.38 -7.30 -24.45
N VAL A 38 -0.73 -7.23 -25.21
CA VAL A 38 -2.02 -6.75 -24.75
C VAL A 38 -3.07 -7.80 -25.15
N SER A 39 -3.82 -8.33 -24.19
CA SER A 39 -4.84 -9.36 -24.43
C SER A 39 -6.09 -9.09 -23.59
N THR A 40 -7.18 -9.81 -23.88
CA THR A 40 -8.40 -9.75 -23.09
C THR A 40 -8.52 -11.01 -22.24
N THR A 41 -8.73 -10.84 -20.94
CA THR A 41 -8.94 -11.95 -20.00
C THR A 41 -10.36 -12.52 -20.14
N PRO A 42 -10.64 -13.76 -19.65
CA PRO A 42 -11.98 -14.35 -19.72
C PRO A 42 -13.08 -13.54 -19.02
N ASP A 43 -12.71 -12.76 -18.00
CA ASP A 43 -13.59 -11.84 -17.26
C ASP A 43 -13.71 -10.45 -17.91
N GLY A 44 -13.14 -10.27 -19.12
CA GLY A 44 -13.30 -9.07 -19.94
C GLY A 44 -12.38 -7.91 -19.58
N LEU A 45 -11.31 -8.13 -18.80
CA LEU A 45 -10.31 -7.11 -18.53
C LEU A 45 -9.26 -7.08 -19.65
N THR A 46 -8.66 -5.92 -19.87
CA THR A 46 -7.48 -5.78 -20.70
C THR A 46 -6.24 -6.08 -19.87
N GLU A 47 -5.58 -7.19 -20.17
CA GLU A 47 -4.28 -7.55 -19.61
C GLU A 47 -3.17 -6.90 -20.45
N GLN A 48 -2.22 -6.21 -19.78
CA GLN A 48 -1.06 -5.61 -20.42
C GLN A 48 0.21 -6.07 -19.69
N LYS A 49 1.09 -6.76 -20.41
CA LYS A 49 2.39 -7.22 -19.91
C LYS A 49 3.49 -6.25 -20.32
N VAL A 50 4.32 -5.85 -19.36
CA VAL A 50 5.38 -4.86 -19.53
C VAL A 50 6.70 -5.47 -19.09
N ASP A 51 7.68 -5.41 -19.98
CA ASP A 51 9.07 -5.79 -19.79
C ASP A 51 9.86 -4.50 -19.49
N LEU A 52 10.53 -4.44 -18.34
CA LEU A 52 11.24 -3.25 -17.88
C LEU A 52 12.69 -3.21 -18.36
N ASP A 53 13.32 -4.36 -18.59
CA ASP A 53 14.74 -4.47 -18.94
C ASP A 53 15.01 -5.02 -20.35
N ARG A 54 13.95 -5.43 -21.06
CA ARG A 54 13.97 -5.95 -22.44
C ARG A 54 14.63 -7.33 -22.57
N ASP A 55 14.44 -8.16 -21.57
CA ASP A 55 14.90 -9.56 -21.62
C ASP A 55 13.85 -10.48 -22.28
N GLY A 56 12.66 -9.96 -22.61
CA GLY A 56 11.55 -10.68 -23.24
C GLY A 56 10.59 -11.31 -22.23
N LYS A 57 10.76 -11.05 -20.92
CA LYS A 57 9.85 -11.48 -19.86
C LYS A 57 9.19 -10.28 -19.20
N PRO A 58 7.92 -10.36 -18.80
CA PRO A 58 7.25 -9.25 -18.15
C PRO A 58 7.53 -9.24 -16.65
N GLU A 59 8.01 -8.12 -16.11
CA GLU A 59 8.06 -7.87 -14.67
C GLU A 59 6.77 -7.27 -14.16
N ILE A 60 5.95 -6.66 -15.04
CA ILE A 60 4.69 -6.04 -14.64
C ILE A 60 3.55 -6.57 -15.51
N THR A 61 2.45 -6.94 -14.87
CA THR A 61 1.18 -7.21 -15.53
C THR A 61 0.11 -6.30 -14.98
N ASN A 62 -0.47 -5.46 -15.82
CA ASN A 62 -1.56 -4.56 -15.47
C ASN A 62 -2.87 -5.11 -16.01
N TYR A 63 -3.94 -4.99 -15.23
CA TYR A 63 -5.30 -5.40 -15.60
C TYR A 63 -6.22 -4.19 -15.57
N PHE A 64 -6.78 -3.85 -16.72
CA PHE A 64 -7.61 -2.66 -16.89
C PHE A 64 -9.04 -3.05 -17.26
N ARG A 65 -10.00 -2.26 -16.74
CA ARG A 65 -11.35 -2.18 -17.29
C ARG A 65 -11.39 -1.05 -18.31
N GLU A 66 -11.77 -1.37 -19.55
CA GLU A 66 -11.98 -0.35 -20.58
C GLU A 66 -13.25 0.45 -20.28
N ARG A 67 -13.23 1.74 -20.65
CA ARG A 67 -14.36 2.67 -20.51
C ARG A 67 -14.57 3.42 -21.81
N THR A 68 -15.83 3.65 -22.21
CA THR A 68 -16.17 4.28 -23.50
C THR A 68 -15.81 5.77 -23.49
N ASP A 69 -16.10 6.48 -22.40
CA ASP A 69 -16.01 7.95 -22.33
C ASP A 69 -15.01 8.44 -21.27
N ALA A 70 -14.10 7.59 -20.83
CA ALA A 70 -13.10 7.89 -19.82
C ALA A 70 -11.82 7.06 -20.04
N PRO A 71 -10.68 7.47 -19.48
CA PRO A 71 -9.47 6.63 -19.48
C PRO A 71 -9.76 5.27 -18.85
N ARG A 72 -9.11 4.22 -19.41
CA ARG A 72 -9.18 2.87 -18.83
C ARG A 72 -8.83 2.90 -17.35
N LEU A 73 -9.47 2.03 -16.56
CA LEU A 73 -9.32 1.94 -15.11
C LEU A 73 -8.41 0.78 -14.77
N LEU A 74 -7.30 1.05 -14.07
CA LEU A 74 -6.47 0.01 -13.49
C LEU A 74 -7.20 -0.63 -12.31
N LEU A 75 -7.42 -1.95 -12.37
CA LEU A 75 -8.05 -2.72 -11.30
C LEU A 75 -7.06 -3.60 -10.54
N ARG A 76 -5.99 -4.06 -11.20
CA ARG A 76 -4.94 -4.85 -10.59
C ARG A 76 -3.61 -4.60 -11.28
N LYS A 77 -2.55 -4.58 -10.47
CA LYS A 77 -1.17 -4.57 -10.93
C LYS A 77 -0.42 -5.68 -10.21
N ASP A 78 0.15 -6.59 -10.98
CA ASP A 78 1.04 -7.64 -10.51
C ASP A 78 2.48 -7.28 -10.90
N THR A 79 3.44 -7.52 -9.99
CA THR A 79 4.86 -7.22 -10.22
C THR A 79 5.69 -8.42 -9.76
N ASP A 80 6.59 -8.86 -10.62
CA ASP A 80 7.66 -9.82 -10.35
C ASP A 80 8.93 -9.00 -10.08
N LEU A 81 9.43 -9.00 -8.85
CA LEU A 81 10.59 -8.20 -8.42
C LEU A 81 11.91 -8.92 -8.65
N ASN A 82 11.90 -10.24 -8.42
CA ASN A 82 13.09 -11.08 -8.49
C ASN A 82 13.30 -11.74 -9.87
N ARG A 83 12.31 -11.61 -10.78
CA ARG A 83 12.31 -12.12 -12.17
C ARG A 83 12.31 -13.64 -12.29
N ASP A 84 11.72 -14.33 -11.32
CA ASP A 84 11.57 -15.77 -11.34
C ASP A 84 10.29 -16.24 -12.06
N GLY A 85 9.42 -15.30 -12.47
CA GLY A 85 8.15 -15.55 -13.15
C GLY A 85 6.97 -15.70 -12.20
N ARG A 86 7.16 -15.46 -10.88
CA ARG A 86 6.11 -15.41 -9.89
C ARG A 86 5.78 -13.96 -9.52
N ILE A 87 4.63 -13.76 -8.91
CA ILE A 87 4.20 -12.41 -8.51
C ILE A 87 4.60 -12.19 -7.06
N ASP A 88 5.47 -11.21 -6.84
CA ASP A 88 5.94 -10.81 -5.52
C ASP A 88 5.12 -9.66 -4.93
N VAL A 89 4.57 -8.78 -5.80
CA VAL A 89 3.70 -7.70 -5.36
C VAL A 89 2.40 -7.69 -6.16
N ARG A 90 1.28 -7.64 -5.47
CA ARG A 90 -0.04 -7.43 -6.08
C ARG A 90 -0.74 -6.24 -5.46
N ALA A 91 -1.15 -5.28 -6.28
CA ALA A 91 -1.98 -4.16 -5.87
C ALA A 91 -3.34 -4.23 -6.56
N GLU A 92 -4.43 -4.10 -5.79
CA GLU A 92 -5.81 -4.12 -6.25
C GLU A 92 -6.47 -2.75 -6.01
N PHE A 93 -7.36 -2.37 -6.94
CA PHE A 93 -7.99 -1.06 -6.94
C PHE A 93 -9.51 -1.21 -7.15
N ASP A 94 -10.28 -0.31 -6.55
CA ASP A 94 -11.72 -0.21 -6.72
C ASP A 94 -12.13 0.51 -8.02
N ASP A 95 -13.43 0.62 -8.25
CA ASP A 95 -14.00 1.30 -9.42
C ASP A 95 -13.75 2.82 -9.43
N GLY A 96 -13.32 3.40 -8.31
CA GLY A 96 -12.84 4.77 -8.19
C GLY A 96 -11.35 4.93 -8.46
N GLY A 97 -10.61 3.82 -8.68
CA GLY A 97 -9.16 3.80 -8.84
C GLY A 97 -8.39 3.96 -7.54
N GLN A 98 -9.06 3.79 -6.38
CA GLN A 98 -8.41 3.80 -5.09
C GLN A 98 -7.91 2.39 -4.73
N ARG A 99 -6.72 2.32 -4.12
CA ARG A 99 -6.18 1.04 -3.65
C ARG A 99 -7.09 0.47 -2.58
N VAL A 100 -7.42 -0.83 -2.69
CA VAL A 100 -8.22 -1.59 -1.71
C VAL A 100 -7.39 -2.67 -1.03
N LYS A 101 -6.38 -3.22 -1.71
CA LYS A 101 -5.50 -4.24 -1.16
C LYS A 101 -4.09 -4.16 -1.79
N GLU A 102 -3.08 -4.49 -1.01
CA GLU A 102 -1.72 -4.70 -1.49
C GLU A 102 -1.12 -5.91 -0.78
N GLN A 103 -0.44 -6.77 -1.53
CA GLN A 103 0.21 -7.97 -1.04
C GLN A 103 1.67 -7.94 -1.44
N LEU A 104 2.56 -8.38 -0.56
CA LEU A 104 3.99 -8.52 -0.78
C LEU A 104 4.45 -9.89 -0.32
N ASP A 105 5.11 -10.62 -1.20
CA ASP A 105 5.93 -11.80 -0.93
C ASP A 105 7.38 -11.30 -0.79
N GLY A 106 7.90 -11.27 0.42
CA GLY A 106 9.19 -10.66 0.74
C GLY A 106 10.34 -11.65 0.76
N ASP A 107 10.06 -12.93 0.97
CA ASP A 107 11.06 -14.01 0.95
C ASP A 107 11.06 -14.80 -0.37
N PHE A 108 10.10 -14.47 -1.28
CA PHE A 108 9.98 -15.04 -2.63
C PHE A 108 9.60 -16.53 -2.65
N ASP A 109 8.88 -17.01 -1.64
CA ASP A 109 8.44 -18.40 -1.57
C ASP A 109 7.12 -18.65 -2.33
N GLY A 110 6.44 -17.58 -2.78
CA GLY A 110 5.18 -17.59 -3.51
C GLY A 110 3.95 -17.38 -2.61
N ARG A 111 4.16 -17.03 -1.33
CA ARG A 111 3.12 -16.65 -0.38
C ARG A 111 3.30 -15.20 0.05
N ALA A 112 2.21 -14.52 0.37
CA ALA A 112 2.31 -13.15 0.83
C ALA A 112 2.70 -13.10 2.32
N ASP A 113 3.78 -12.38 2.64
CA ASP A 113 4.24 -12.11 4.01
C ASP A 113 3.63 -10.82 4.57
N TRP A 114 3.14 -9.97 3.70
CA TRP A 114 2.51 -8.72 4.09
C TRP A 114 1.28 -8.45 3.25
N VAL A 115 0.15 -8.17 3.92
CA VAL A 115 -1.10 -7.77 3.27
C VAL A 115 -1.61 -6.50 3.90
N ASP A 116 -1.76 -5.45 3.10
CA ASP A 116 -2.38 -4.19 3.50
C ASP A 116 -3.79 -4.07 2.95
N HIS A 117 -4.73 -3.71 3.80
CA HIS A 117 -6.12 -3.42 3.44
C HIS A 117 -6.40 -1.92 3.52
N TYR A 118 -7.18 -1.42 2.56
CA TYR A 118 -7.50 -0.01 2.44
C TYR A 118 -9.01 0.21 2.33
N ILE A 119 -9.50 1.28 2.95
CA ILE A 119 -10.88 1.79 2.79
C ILE A 119 -10.76 3.26 2.38
N ALA A 120 -11.40 3.62 1.27
CA ALA A 120 -11.32 4.97 0.70
C ALA A 120 -9.86 5.46 0.54
N GLY A 121 -8.97 4.57 0.05
CA GLY A 121 -7.55 4.84 -0.18
C GLY A 121 -6.69 5.00 1.08
N LYS A 122 -7.25 4.79 2.28
CA LYS A 122 -6.52 4.84 3.55
C LYS A 122 -6.31 3.43 4.08
N ARG A 123 -5.06 3.12 4.49
CA ARG A 123 -4.74 1.84 5.13
C ARG A 123 -5.52 1.71 6.43
N THR A 124 -6.14 0.53 6.63
CA THR A 124 -6.95 0.22 7.82
C THR A 124 -6.39 -0.94 8.61
N VAL A 125 -5.88 -1.96 7.94
CA VAL A 125 -5.26 -3.14 8.56
C VAL A 125 -4.03 -3.53 7.78
N SER A 126 -2.98 -3.99 8.48
CA SER A 126 -1.89 -4.78 7.91
C SER A 126 -1.84 -6.12 8.61
N GLU A 127 -1.73 -7.19 7.84
CA GLU A 127 -1.44 -8.55 8.26
C GLU A 127 0.01 -8.86 7.88
N VAL A 128 0.82 -9.35 8.80
CA VAL A 128 2.25 -9.57 8.59
C VAL A 128 2.62 -10.95 9.12
N ASP A 129 3.30 -11.71 8.31
CA ASP A 129 4.04 -12.92 8.68
C ASP A 129 5.47 -12.48 9.01
N THR A 130 5.83 -12.45 10.29
CA THR A 130 7.12 -11.88 10.72
C THR A 130 8.26 -12.89 10.76
N ASP A 131 7.94 -14.18 10.70
CA ASP A 131 8.91 -15.27 10.72
C ASP A 131 8.94 -16.10 9.43
N PHE A 132 8.13 -15.70 8.43
CA PHE A 132 8.06 -16.31 7.09
C PHE A 132 7.64 -17.79 7.09
N ASN A 133 6.77 -18.16 8.04
CA ASN A 133 6.28 -19.54 8.12
C ASN A 133 5.01 -19.78 7.27
N GLY A 134 4.45 -18.74 6.65
CA GLY A 134 3.24 -18.74 5.84
C GLY A 134 1.96 -18.50 6.62
N THR A 135 2.08 -18.06 7.89
CA THR A 135 0.95 -17.69 8.74
C THR A 135 1.14 -16.27 9.27
N PHE A 136 0.13 -15.41 9.12
CA PHE A 136 0.23 -14.06 9.67
C PHE A 136 0.20 -14.09 11.20
N ASP A 137 1.23 -13.53 11.83
CA ASP A 137 1.43 -13.50 13.27
C ASP A 137 1.34 -12.09 13.88
N LEU A 138 1.32 -11.02 13.06
CA LEU A 138 1.21 -9.64 13.51
C LEU A 138 0.16 -8.88 12.71
N PHE A 139 -0.82 -8.32 13.42
CA PHE A 139 -1.89 -7.49 12.86
C PHE A 139 -1.75 -6.05 13.35
N LYS A 140 -1.76 -5.08 12.44
CA LYS A 140 -1.70 -3.65 12.74
C LYS A 140 -2.98 -2.98 12.28
N TYR A 141 -3.65 -2.26 13.17
CA TYR A 141 -4.88 -1.52 12.92
C TYR A 141 -4.60 -0.03 12.90
N TYR A 142 -5.09 0.65 11.87
CA TYR A 142 -4.80 2.05 11.61
C TYR A 142 -6.06 2.91 11.79
N GLU A 143 -5.89 4.08 12.41
CA GLU A 143 -6.86 5.17 12.42
C GLU A 143 -6.17 6.43 11.93
N SER A 144 -6.76 7.10 10.94
CA SER A 144 -6.19 8.31 10.33
C SER A 144 -4.72 8.18 9.86
N GLY A 145 -4.32 6.96 9.44
CA GLY A 145 -2.98 6.69 8.93
C GLY A 145 -1.93 6.37 10.02
N VAL A 146 -2.33 6.33 11.28
CA VAL A 146 -1.46 6.00 12.42
C VAL A 146 -1.86 4.65 12.99
N VAL A 147 -0.87 3.81 13.35
CA VAL A 147 -1.14 2.53 14.04
C VAL A 147 -1.68 2.83 15.43
N ARG A 148 -2.87 2.33 15.73
CA ARG A 148 -3.56 2.51 17.02
C ARG A 148 -3.60 1.24 17.86
N ARG A 149 -3.52 0.09 17.20
CA ARG A 149 -3.51 -1.21 17.86
C ARG A 149 -2.64 -2.17 17.08
N LYS A 150 -1.92 -3.02 17.79
CA LYS A 150 -1.28 -4.22 17.27
C LYS A 150 -1.78 -5.44 18.03
N GLU A 151 -1.88 -6.52 17.33
CA GLU A 151 -2.20 -7.84 17.86
C GLU A 151 -1.14 -8.82 17.38
N ARG A 152 -0.68 -9.70 18.23
CA ARG A 152 0.35 -10.68 17.90
C ARG A 152 -0.02 -12.06 18.42
N ASP A 153 0.22 -13.05 17.59
CA ASP A 153 0.42 -14.44 17.95
C ASP A 153 1.93 -14.60 18.20
N SER A 154 2.36 -14.74 19.44
CA SER A 154 3.79 -14.73 19.79
C SER A 154 4.36 -16.15 19.91
N ASP A 155 3.52 -17.17 20.07
CA ASP A 155 3.93 -18.56 20.20
C ASP A 155 3.63 -19.43 18.97
N GLY A 156 2.91 -18.87 17.97
CA GLY A 156 2.63 -19.49 16.68
C GLY A 156 1.55 -20.57 16.73
N ASP A 157 0.65 -20.52 17.72
CA ASP A 157 -0.44 -21.49 17.87
C ASP A 157 -1.68 -21.13 17.02
N GLY A 158 -1.65 -19.99 16.33
CA GLY A 158 -2.73 -19.47 15.50
C GLY A 158 -3.74 -18.61 16.25
N ARG A 159 -3.46 -18.23 17.49
CA ARG A 159 -4.29 -17.35 18.30
C ARG A 159 -3.51 -16.11 18.73
N ILE A 160 -4.21 -15.00 18.88
CA ILE A 160 -3.60 -13.77 19.39
C ILE A 160 -3.39 -13.90 20.89
N ASP A 161 -2.16 -13.69 21.35
CA ASP A 161 -1.76 -13.74 22.76
C ASP A 161 -1.28 -12.40 23.33
N ALA A 162 -0.99 -11.40 22.45
CA ALA A 162 -0.50 -10.11 22.88
C ALA A 162 -1.19 -8.95 22.13
N TRP A 163 -1.51 -7.87 22.86
CA TRP A 163 -2.13 -6.65 22.35
C TRP A 163 -1.34 -5.43 22.80
N GLU A 164 -1.11 -4.50 21.87
CA GLU A 164 -0.56 -3.18 22.12
C GLU A 164 -1.54 -2.10 21.64
N TYR A 165 -1.82 -1.09 22.47
CA TYR A 165 -2.57 0.09 22.09
C TYR A 165 -1.66 1.30 22.09
N LEU A 166 -1.70 2.10 21.04
CA LEU A 166 -0.79 3.20 20.79
C LEU A 166 -1.53 4.53 20.76
N ASN A 167 -0.88 5.58 21.26
CA ASN A 167 -1.36 6.95 21.13
C ASN A 167 -1.02 7.53 19.74
N GLU A 168 -1.41 8.79 19.49
CA GLU A 168 -1.15 9.47 18.21
C GLU A 168 0.35 9.65 17.90
N ALA A 169 1.19 9.71 18.93
CA ALA A 169 2.64 9.79 18.79
C ALA A 169 3.30 8.41 18.51
N GLY A 170 2.50 7.31 18.46
CA GLY A 170 3.02 5.96 18.27
C GLY A 170 3.62 5.33 19.52
N ALA A 171 3.45 5.95 20.70
CA ALA A 171 3.88 5.36 21.96
C ALA A 171 2.82 4.36 22.47
N VAL A 172 3.28 3.20 22.96
CA VAL A 172 2.42 2.22 23.62
C VAL A 172 1.90 2.80 24.94
N VAL A 173 0.58 2.83 25.11
CA VAL A 173 -0.10 3.37 26.29
C VAL A 173 -0.85 2.30 27.06
N LYS A 174 -1.02 1.13 26.49
CA LYS A 174 -1.70 0.01 27.11
C LYS A 174 -1.28 -1.29 26.43
N THR A 175 -1.10 -2.33 27.21
CA THR A 175 -0.85 -3.70 26.73
C THR A 175 -1.93 -4.66 27.22
N GLY A 176 -2.03 -5.80 26.58
CA GLY A 176 -2.88 -6.91 26.99
C GLY A 176 -2.19 -8.23 26.69
N LYS A 177 -2.53 -9.25 27.47
CA LYS A 177 -2.01 -10.62 27.29
C LYS A 177 -3.12 -11.64 27.48
N ASP A 178 -3.06 -12.69 26.71
CA ASP A 178 -3.68 -13.98 26.96
C ASP A 178 -2.71 -14.80 27.80
N VAL A 179 -3.14 -15.32 28.92
CA VAL A 179 -2.28 -16.09 29.85
C VAL A 179 -2.64 -17.57 29.86
N ASP A 180 -3.91 -17.91 29.55
CA ASP A 180 -4.37 -19.29 29.54
C ASP A 180 -4.49 -19.91 28.16
N GLY A 181 -4.21 -19.14 27.08
CA GLY A 181 -4.17 -19.63 25.70
C GLY A 181 -5.55 -19.83 25.05
N ASP A 182 -6.59 -19.15 25.58
CA ASP A 182 -7.95 -19.27 25.04
C ASP A 182 -8.21 -18.28 23.87
N GLY A 183 -7.24 -17.43 23.53
CA GLY A 183 -7.33 -16.40 22.49
C GLY A 183 -8.04 -15.13 22.94
N LYS A 184 -8.24 -14.93 24.24
CA LYS A 184 -8.86 -13.74 24.82
C LYS A 184 -7.91 -13.04 25.79
N MET A 185 -8.08 -11.74 25.88
CA MET A 185 -7.24 -10.93 26.75
C MET A 185 -7.64 -11.09 28.23
N ASP A 186 -6.78 -11.71 29.04
CA ASP A 186 -6.94 -11.90 30.49
C ASP A 186 -6.39 -10.73 31.29
N VAL A 187 -5.21 -10.24 30.95
CA VAL A 187 -4.48 -9.21 31.69
C VAL A 187 -4.37 -7.94 30.87
N ARG A 188 -4.58 -6.80 31.52
CA ARG A 188 -4.41 -5.45 30.96
C ARG A 188 -3.50 -4.63 31.83
N GLU A 189 -2.43 -4.08 31.24
CA GLU A 189 -1.49 -3.18 31.89
C GLU A 189 -1.55 -1.79 31.23
N GLN A 190 -1.48 -0.72 32.04
CA GLN A 190 -1.50 0.69 31.62
C GLN A 190 -0.14 1.35 31.85
#